data_cf50f0bf22ab2f72d5e95dc55e53f23d
#
_entry.id   cf50f0bf22ab2f72d5e95dc55e53f23d
#
_cell.length_a   1.000
_cell.length_b   1.000
_cell.length_c   1.000
_cell.angle_alpha   90.00
_cell.angle_beta   90.00
_cell.angle_gamma   90.00
#
_symmetry.space_group_name_H-M   'P 1'
#
loop_
_entity.id
_entity.type
_entity.pdbx_description
1 polymer ?
#
loop_
_entity_poly.entity_id
_entity_poly.type
_entity_poly.pdbx_seq_one_letter_code
_entity_poly.pdbx_strand_id
1 'polypeptide(L)'
;MKTNLLSFLVFTVFSFQSAYAVKYFVTPDGSEDSDGLSWETSTSLNAILTSTKLSEGDEIFVKKGTYVAPEGASFTCNRADVKVYGNCEGTESEKPVSYQLDNIETFLKGSGRRVLYFKTASYFVGFDI
;
A
#
# COMPACT_ATOMS: atom_id res chain seq x y z
N MET A 1 -54.82 21.31 -27.09
CA MET A 1 -54.27 20.43 -26.07
C MET A 1 -52.75 20.46 -26.16
N LYS A 2 -52.12 21.05 -25.18
CA LYS A 2 -50.66 21.07 -25.13
C LYS A 2 -50.24 19.89 -24.28
N THR A 3 -49.71 18.86 -24.89
CA THR A 3 -49.00 17.81 -24.22
C THR A 3 -47.64 18.37 -23.80
N ASN A 4 -47.46 18.70 -22.53
CA ASN A 4 -46.19 18.94 -21.98
C ASN A 4 -45.43 17.61 -21.92
N LEU A 5 -44.63 17.35 -22.94
CA LEU A 5 -43.54 16.39 -22.85
C LEU A 5 -42.53 16.98 -21.90
N LEU A 6 -42.67 16.68 -20.62
CA LEU A 6 -41.56 16.75 -19.69
C LEU A 6 -40.58 15.68 -20.15
N SER A 7 -39.66 16.11 -20.99
CA SER A 7 -38.46 15.35 -21.27
C SER A 7 -37.70 15.29 -19.95
N PHE A 8 -37.96 14.22 -19.16
CA PHE A 8 -37.07 13.84 -18.09
C PHE A 8 -35.76 13.42 -18.77
N LEU A 9 -34.88 14.40 -18.96
CA LEU A 9 -33.51 14.13 -19.19
C LEU A 9 -32.98 13.55 -17.87
N VAL A 10 -33.07 12.24 -17.73
CA VAL A 10 -32.36 11.53 -16.68
C VAL A 10 -30.88 11.68 -17.06
N PHE A 11 -30.24 12.72 -16.53
CA PHE A 11 -28.81 12.76 -16.44
C PHE A 11 -28.42 11.65 -15.45
N THR A 12 -28.21 10.47 -15.98
CA THR A 12 -27.44 9.48 -15.26
C THR A 12 -26.03 10.06 -15.20
N VAL A 13 -25.77 10.78 -14.13
CA VAL A 13 -24.39 11.16 -13.80
C VAL A 13 -23.70 9.85 -13.48
N PHE A 14 -23.07 9.24 -14.49
CA PHE A 14 -22.04 8.29 -14.25
C PHE A 14 -20.90 9.07 -13.57
N SER A 15 -20.95 9.11 -12.26
CA SER A 15 -19.76 9.45 -11.51
C SER A 15 -18.76 8.33 -11.81
N PHE A 16 -17.90 8.57 -12.78
CA PHE A 16 -16.64 7.84 -12.85
C PHE A 16 -15.89 8.16 -11.57
N GLN A 17 -16.13 7.37 -10.53
CA GLN A 17 -15.16 7.29 -9.47
C GLN A 17 -13.96 6.62 -10.10
N SER A 18 -13.04 7.46 -10.61
CA SER A 18 -11.69 7.02 -10.80
C SER A 18 -11.22 6.59 -9.40
N ALA A 19 -11.13 5.28 -9.20
CA ALA A 19 -10.54 4.73 -8.00
C ALA A 19 -9.06 5.15 -8.03
N TYR A 20 -8.74 6.27 -7.37
CA TYR A 20 -7.36 6.67 -7.16
C TYR A 20 -6.71 5.62 -6.27
N ALA A 21 -5.55 5.12 -6.67
CA ALA A 21 -4.72 4.30 -5.82
C ALA A 21 -4.49 5.02 -4.48
N VAL A 22 -4.80 4.36 -3.39
CA VAL A 22 -4.54 4.88 -2.06
C VAL A 22 -3.06 4.68 -1.75
N LYS A 23 -2.44 5.67 -1.14
CA LYS A 23 -1.06 5.60 -0.64
C LYS A 23 -1.10 5.32 0.85
N TYR A 24 -0.41 4.27 1.26
CA TYR A 24 -0.22 3.91 2.65
C TYR A 24 1.23 4.09 3.06
N PHE A 25 1.46 4.43 4.31
CA PHE A 25 2.77 4.74 4.86
C PHE A 25 3.09 3.82 6.03
N VAL A 26 4.27 3.24 5.99
CA VAL A 26 4.75 2.24 6.94
C VAL A 26 6.08 2.69 7.53
N THR A 27 6.18 2.63 8.86
CA THR A 27 7.44 2.85 9.57
C THR A 27 7.73 1.67 10.51
N PRO A 28 8.99 1.48 10.95
CA PRO A 28 9.30 0.41 11.91
C PRO A 28 8.48 0.50 13.20
N ASP A 29 8.12 1.71 13.62
CA ASP A 29 7.33 2.00 14.82
C ASP A 29 5.83 2.18 14.52
N GLY A 30 5.39 1.93 13.28
CA GLY A 30 4.00 2.09 12.87
C GLY A 30 3.06 1.22 13.68
N SER A 31 1.95 1.81 14.14
CA SER A 31 0.93 1.11 14.91
C SER A 31 0.01 0.28 14.00
N GLU A 32 -0.32 -0.93 14.43
CA GLU A 32 -1.30 -1.77 13.75
C GLU A 32 -2.70 -1.13 13.71
N ASP A 33 -3.01 -0.28 14.68
CA ASP A 33 -4.30 0.41 14.80
C ASP A 33 -4.35 1.73 14.02
N SER A 34 -3.22 2.19 13.46
CA SER A 34 -3.16 3.41 12.66
C SER A 34 -3.70 3.19 11.25
N ASP A 35 -4.23 4.25 10.65
CA ASP A 35 -4.81 4.19 9.30
C ASP A 35 -3.76 4.10 8.17
N GLY A 36 -2.52 4.51 8.45
CA GLY A 36 -1.43 4.50 7.48
C GLY A 36 -1.55 5.55 6.37
N LEU A 37 -2.42 6.52 6.50
CA LEU A 37 -2.70 7.50 5.43
C LEU A 37 -1.70 8.67 5.38
N SER A 38 -0.80 8.75 6.34
CA SER A 38 0.30 9.73 6.38
C SER A 38 1.51 9.14 7.09
N TRP A 39 2.67 9.79 6.97
CA TRP A 39 3.85 9.39 7.75
C TRP A 39 3.62 9.54 9.26
N GLU A 40 2.85 10.53 9.69
CA GLU A 40 2.50 10.77 11.10
C GLU A 40 1.56 9.70 11.66
N THR A 41 0.68 9.14 10.82
CA THR A 41 -0.26 8.07 11.18
C THR A 41 0.16 6.73 10.55
N SER A 42 1.45 6.51 10.41
CA SER A 42 2.00 5.30 9.79
C SER A 42 1.54 4.02 10.49
N THR A 43 1.35 2.98 9.69
CA THR A 43 0.97 1.65 10.16
C THR A 43 2.16 0.68 10.13
N SER A 44 1.96 -0.54 10.62
CA SER A 44 2.96 -1.60 10.50
C SER A 44 2.89 -2.28 9.14
N LEU A 45 4.01 -2.82 8.67
CA LEU A 45 4.07 -3.53 7.38
C LEU A 45 3.13 -4.73 7.35
N ASN A 46 3.12 -5.54 8.40
CA ASN A 46 2.26 -6.71 8.46
C ASN A 46 0.77 -6.33 8.45
N ALA A 47 0.38 -5.29 9.19
CA ALA A 47 -1.01 -4.86 9.27
C ALA A 47 -1.54 -4.42 7.91
N ILE A 48 -0.78 -3.60 7.16
CA ILE A 48 -1.25 -3.13 5.86
C ILE A 48 -1.27 -4.24 4.81
N LEU A 49 -0.27 -5.09 4.75
CA LEU A 49 -0.22 -6.17 3.76
C LEU A 49 -1.37 -7.18 3.91
N THR A 50 -1.88 -7.35 5.11
CA THR A 50 -3.00 -8.26 5.42
C THR A 50 -4.34 -7.54 5.54
N SER A 51 -4.36 -6.22 5.41
CA SER A 51 -5.55 -5.40 5.60
C SER A 51 -6.61 -5.66 4.51
N THR A 52 -7.87 -5.72 4.94
CA THR A 52 -9.01 -5.75 4.04
C THR A 52 -9.26 -4.42 3.32
N LYS A 53 -8.67 -3.34 3.81
CA LYS A 53 -8.73 -2.01 3.19
C LYS A 53 -7.85 -1.88 1.96
N LEU A 54 -6.81 -2.71 1.86
CA LEU A 54 -5.89 -2.73 0.74
C LEU A 54 -6.60 -3.21 -0.52
N SER A 55 -6.50 -2.44 -1.59
CA SER A 55 -7.12 -2.71 -2.88
C SER A 55 -6.08 -2.84 -3.99
N GLU A 56 -6.48 -3.45 -5.10
CA GLU A 56 -5.63 -3.53 -6.30
C GLU A 56 -5.22 -2.13 -6.77
N GLY A 57 -3.96 -1.96 -7.10
CA GLY A 57 -3.38 -0.69 -7.54
C GLY A 57 -2.91 0.21 -6.41
N ASP A 58 -3.18 -0.11 -5.15
CA ASP A 58 -2.70 0.68 -4.03
C ASP A 58 -1.17 0.65 -3.92
N GLU A 59 -0.63 1.71 -3.35
CA GLU A 59 0.80 1.89 -3.15
C GLU A 59 1.12 1.93 -1.66
N ILE A 60 2.21 1.25 -1.26
CA ILE A 60 2.70 1.23 0.12
C ILE A 60 4.12 1.78 0.13
N PHE A 61 4.35 2.83 0.91
CA PHE A 61 5.64 3.46 1.11
C PHE A 61 6.21 3.02 2.44
N VAL A 62 7.39 2.43 2.41
CA VAL A 62 8.03 1.82 3.59
C VAL A 62 9.32 2.54 3.91
N LYS A 63 9.36 3.16 5.09
CA LYS A 63 10.55 3.87 5.57
C LYS A 63 11.71 2.92 5.80
N LYS A 64 12.93 3.39 5.60
CA LYS A 64 14.16 2.71 5.98
C LYS A 64 14.09 2.16 7.40
N GLY A 65 14.62 0.99 7.61
CA GLY A 65 14.64 0.32 8.90
C GLY A 65 14.50 -1.20 8.79
N THR A 66 14.40 -1.86 9.91
CA THR A 66 14.27 -3.31 10.00
C THR A 66 12.84 -3.69 10.37
N TYR A 67 12.28 -4.59 9.58
CA TYR A 67 10.93 -5.14 9.77
C TYR A 67 11.05 -6.64 10.00
N VAL A 68 10.46 -7.11 11.08
CA VAL A 68 10.50 -8.54 11.45
C VAL A 68 9.12 -9.13 11.22
N ALA A 69 9.06 -10.25 10.52
CA ALA A 69 7.81 -10.97 10.30
C ALA A 69 7.24 -11.48 11.65
N PRO A 70 5.90 -11.57 11.77
CA PRO A 70 5.29 -12.15 12.97
C PRO A 70 5.82 -13.55 13.27
N GLU A 71 5.91 -13.90 14.54
CA GLU A 71 6.41 -15.20 14.97
C GLU A 71 5.68 -16.35 14.25
N GLY A 72 6.46 -17.25 13.65
CA GLY A 72 5.95 -18.39 12.90
C GLY A 72 5.25 -18.07 11.59
N ALA A 73 5.26 -16.80 11.15
CA ALA A 73 4.61 -16.36 9.93
C ALA A 73 5.58 -15.67 8.95
N SER A 74 5.07 -15.30 7.81
CA SER A 74 5.74 -14.48 6.79
C SER A 74 5.02 -13.14 6.65
N PHE A 75 5.68 -12.12 6.12
CA PHE A 75 4.94 -11.00 5.53
C PHE A 75 4.14 -11.52 4.34
N THR A 76 2.83 -11.40 4.41
CA THR A 76 1.93 -11.95 3.39
C THR A 76 1.14 -10.86 2.73
N CYS A 77 1.24 -10.76 1.40
CA CYS A 77 0.42 -9.85 0.61
C CYS A 77 -0.73 -10.64 -0.02
N ASN A 78 -1.96 -10.29 0.32
CA ASN A 78 -3.17 -10.98 -0.11
C ASN A 78 -3.83 -10.34 -1.34
N ARG A 79 -3.40 -9.15 -1.76
CA ARG A 79 -3.99 -8.41 -2.87
C ARG A 79 -3.08 -8.42 -4.08
N ALA A 80 -3.68 -8.51 -5.26
CA ALA A 80 -2.98 -8.38 -6.53
C ALA A 80 -2.65 -6.91 -6.82
N ASP A 81 -1.64 -6.71 -7.66
CA ASP A 81 -1.24 -5.39 -8.19
C ASP A 81 -0.99 -4.32 -7.11
N VAL A 82 -0.53 -4.73 -5.95
CA VAL A 82 -0.06 -3.81 -4.91
C VAL A 82 1.41 -3.48 -5.17
N LYS A 83 1.74 -2.21 -5.08
CA LYS A 83 3.11 -1.70 -5.25
C LYS A 83 3.69 -1.30 -3.92
N VAL A 84 4.78 -1.93 -3.53
CA VAL A 84 5.43 -1.69 -2.24
C VAL A 84 6.83 -1.15 -2.48
N TYR A 85 7.06 0.06 -2.02
CA TYR A 85 8.31 0.79 -2.18
C TYR A 85 9.02 0.94 -0.85
N GLY A 86 10.13 0.24 -0.69
CA GLY A 86 11.03 0.39 0.44
C GLY A 86 12.01 1.55 0.25
N ASN A 87 12.89 1.68 1.21
CA ASN A 87 13.98 2.65 1.21
C ASN A 87 13.54 4.12 1.22
N CYS A 88 12.34 4.39 1.74
CA CYS A 88 11.84 5.74 1.92
C CYS A 88 12.49 6.43 3.12
N GLU A 89 12.69 7.75 3.02
CA GLU A 89 13.20 8.57 4.12
C GLU A 89 12.14 8.86 5.20
N GLY A 90 10.86 8.81 4.84
CA GLY A 90 9.74 9.16 5.70
C GLY A 90 9.13 10.52 5.41
N THR A 91 9.38 11.05 4.22
CA THR A 91 8.89 12.35 3.75
C THR A 91 8.32 12.30 2.33
N GLU A 92 8.47 11.17 1.65
CA GLU A 92 8.05 11.02 0.25
C GLU A 92 6.53 11.03 0.11
N SER A 93 6.08 11.61 -0.99
CA SER A 93 4.71 11.51 -1.50
C SER A 93 4.63 10.77 -2.83
N GLU A 94 5.78 10.46 -3.43
CA GLU A 94 5.92 9.78 -4.71
C GLU A 94 6.88 8.60 -4.60
N LYS A 95 6.75 7.65 -5.51
CA LYS A 95 7.61 6.46 -5.54
C LYS A 95 9.10 6.83 -5.57
N PRO A 96 9.96 6.04 -4.91
CA PRO A 96 11.40 6.26 -4.96
C PRO A 96 11.93 6.25 -6.40
N VAL A 97 12.86 7.14 -6.67
CA VAL A 97 13.58 7.16 -7.95
C VAL A 97 14.83 6.28 -7.88
N SER A 98 15.41 5.95 -9.02
CA SER A 98 16.48 4.94 -9.12
C SER A 98 17.66 5.17 -8.16
N TYR A 99 18.12 6.41 -7.99
CA TYR A 99 19.24 6.68 -7.09
C TYR A 99 18.95 6.40 -5.61
N GLN A 100 17.68 6.45 -5.20
CA GLN A 100 17.28 6.07 -3.84
C GLN A 100 17.36 4.56 -3.60
N LEU A 101 17.52 3.78 -4.68
CA LEU A 101 17.62 2.32 -4.63
C LEU A 101 19.06 1.82 -4.70
N ASP A 102 20.06 2.71 -4.80
CA ASP A 102 21.48 2.33 -4.89
C ASP A 102 22.06 1.83 -3.56
N ASN A 103 21.49 2.28 -2.44
CA ASN A 103 21.89 1.84 -1.09
C ASN A 103 20.65 1.46 -0.30
N ILE A 104 20.34 0.17 -0.25
CA ILE A 104 19.14 -0.34 0.42
C ILE A 104 19.37 -0.43 1.92
N GLU A 105 18.52 0.25 2.68
CA GLU A 105 18.53 0.30 4.14
C GLU A 105 17.16 -0.13 4.73
N THR A 106 16.36 -0.82 3.95
CA THR A 106 15.10 -1.42 4.41
C THR A 106 15.23 -2.92 4.38
N PHE A 107 15.24 -3.52 5.56
CA PHE A 107 15.52 -4.93 5.76
C PHE A 107 14.27 -5.69 6.20
N LEU A 108 13.95 -6.76 5.51
CA LEU A 108 12.91 -7.70 5.93
C LEU A 108 13.55 -8.94 6.55
N LYS A 109 13.18 -9.24 7.78
CA LYS A 109 13.65 -10.41 8.50
C LYS A 109 12.53 -11.40 8.76
N GLY A 110 12.79 -12.68 8.47
CA GLY A 110 11.89 -13.77 8.82
C GLY A 110 11.98 -14.16 10.31
N SER A 111 11.00 -14.89 10.76
CA SER A 111 10.94 -15.46 12.10
C SER A 111 10.77 -16.99 12.07
N GLY A 112 11.68 -17.67 11.37
CA GLY A 112 11.70 -19.13 11.26
C GLY A 112 10.97 -19.72 10.06
N ARG A 113 10.43 -18.87 9.18
CA ARG A 113 9.79 -19.27 7.93
C ARG A 113 10.29 -18.38 6.77
N ARG A 114 9.69 -18.54 5.59
CA ARG A 114 9.96 -17.61 4.47
C ARG A 114 9.63 -16.18 4.90
N VAL A 115 10.41 -15.21 4.45
CA VAL A 115 10.25 -13.81 4.85
C VAL A 115 9.00 -13.21 4.23
N LEU A 116 8.81 -13.44 2.92
CA LEU A 116 7.79 -12.80 2.13
C LEU A 116 6.99 -13.84 1.35
N TYR A 117 5.68 -13.70 1.33
CA TYR A 117 4.78 -14.55 0.60
C TYR A 117 3.70 -13.76 -0.14
N PHE A 118 3.69 -13.91 -1.45
CA PHE A 118 2.65 -13.34 -2.30
C PHE A 118 1.64 -14.41 -2.66
N LYS A 119 0.38 -14.18 -2.37
CA LYS A 119 -0.71 -15.02 -2.88
C LYS A 119 -1.08 -14.66 -4.32
N THR A 120 -0.76 -13.45 -4.73
CA THR A 120 -1.07 -12.89 -6.03
C THR A 120 0.07 -12.01 -6.52
N ALA A 121 0.07 -11.64 -7.79
CA ALA A 121 1.10 -10.79 -8.36
C ALA A 121 1.11 -9.41 -7.68
N SER A 122 2.27 -8.99 -7.22
CA SER A 122 2.52 -7.69 -6.58
C SER A 122 3.94 -7.23 -6.93
N TYR A 123 4.23 -5.99 -6.68
CA TYR A 123 5.52 -5.38 -6.97
C TYR A 123 6.20 -4.90 -5.68
N PHE A 124 7.39 -5.40 -5.42
CA PHE A 124 8.23 -5.02 -4.29
C PHE A 124 9.59 -4.54 -4.79
N VAL A 125 10.02 -3.39 -4.34
CA VAL A 125 11.32 -2.81 -4.67
C VAL A 125 11.89 -2.05 -3.48
N GLY A 126 13.21 -1.99 -3.37
CA GLY A 126 13.88 -1.22 -2.33
C GLY A 126 14.01 -1.95 -1.00
N PHE A 127 14.07 -3.27 -1.02
CA PHE A 127 14.23 -4.13 0.17
C PHE A 127 15.43 -5.04 0.06
N ASP A 128 16.07 -5.29 1.17
CA ASP A 128 17.00 -6.39 1.40
C ASP A 128 16.29 -7.47 2.26
N ILE A 129 16.43 -8.72 1.86
CA ILE A 129 15.71 -9.86 2.43
C ILE A 129 16.67 -10.93 2.92
#